data_6ff8c7d859cef6fc533f39c35813fdb7
#
_entry.id   6ff8c7d859cef6fc533f39c35813fdb7
#
_cell.length_a   1.000
_cell.length_b   1.000
_cell.length_c   1.000
_cell.angle_alpha   90.00
_cell.angle_beta   90.00
_cell.angle_gamma   90.00
#
_symmetry.space_group_name_H-M   'P 1'
#
loop_
_entity.id
_entity.type
_entity.pdbx_description
1 polymer ?
#
loop_
_entity_poly.entity_id
_entity_poly.type
_entity_poly.pdbx_seq_one_letter_code
_entity_poly.pdbx_strand_id
1 'polypeptide(L)'
;MSYIIITNNPLIQKKYSHDELVVVQKYQDVLLKARDYVHQGHKLLSHPQAGSIKPYETPYRTIIMSSEQNELDFKSLHYIESALERFTVLSNSMGLREYDEQCINDFQVIDEGLIRSAIASMNH
;
A
#
# COMPACT_ATOMS: atom_id res chain seq x y z
N MET A 1 14.60 -10.36 -7.27
CA MET A 1 13.56 -9.55 -7.97
C MET A 1 13.57 -8.14 -7.42
N SER A 2 13.61 -7.17 -8.32
CA SER A 2 13.55 -5.76 -7.91
C SER A 2 12.12 -5.30 -7.75
N TYR A 3 11.89 -4.45 -6.76
CA TYR A 3 10.56 -3.89 -6.52
C TYR A 3 10.67 -2.51 -5.89
N ILE A 4 9.56 -1.78 -5.97
CA ILE A 4 9.40 -0.44 -5.38
C ILE A 4 8.36 -0.55 -4.26
N ILE A 5 8.67 0.03 -3.10
CA ILE A 5 7.75 0.05 -1.96
C ILE A 5 7.17 1.45 -1.83
N ILE A 6 5.84 1.57 -1.89
CA ILE A 6 5.12 2.82 -1.67
C ILE A 6 4.46 2.74 -0.31
N THR A 7 4.77 3.69 0.58
CA THR A 7 4.32 3.59 1.97
C THR A 7 4.12 4.95 2.63
N ASN A 8 3.22 4.99 3.60
CA ASN A 8 3.11 6.07 4.56
C ASN A 8 3.44 5.59 5.99
N ASN A 9 3.99 4.39 6.12
CA ASN A 9 4.26 3.76 7.42
C ASN A 9 5.70 4.03 7.86
N PRO A 10 5.92 4.73 9.00
CA PRO A 10 7.27 5.01 9.50
C PRO A 10 8.08 3.76 9.79
N LEU A 11 7.43 2.67 10.24
CA LEU A 11 8.12 1.41 10.52
C LEU A 11 8.70 0.78 9.25
N ILE A 12 7.97 0.87 8.13
CA ILE A 12 8.45 0.41 6.82
C ILE A 12 9.67 1.24 6.40
N GLN A 13 9.62 2.56 6.57
CA GLN A 13 10.74 3.43 6.24
C GLN A 13 12.00 3.02 7.01
N LYS A 14 11.84 2.64 8.27
CA LYS A 14 12.96 2.24 9.13
C LYS A 14 13.51 0.87 8.75
N LYS A 15 12.63 -0.11 8.55
CA LYS A 15 13.06 -1.51 8.30
C LYS A 15 13.52 -1.77 6.87
N TYR A 16 13.03 -1.01 5.90
CA TYR A 16 13.31 -1.22 4.49
C TYR A 16 14.08 -0.06 3.88
N SER A 17 14.91 0.61 4.66
CA SER A 17 15.66 1.79 4.24
C SER A 17 16.66 1.54 3.11
N HIS A 18 17.04 0.28 2.88
CA HIS A 18 17.94 -0.10 1.79
C HIS A 18 17.21 -0.40 0.48
N ASP A 19 15.89 -0.50 0.53
CA ASP A 19 15.06 -0.78 -0.64
C ASP A 19 14.65 0.53 -1.33
N GLU A 20 14.13 0.43 -2.55
CA GLU A 20 13.59 1.58 -3.25
C GLU A 20 12.24 1.96 -2.64
N LEU A 21 12.23 3.06 -1.88
CA LEU A 21 11.06 3.52 -1.17
C LEU A 21 10.50 4.79 -1.80
N VAL A 22 9.17 4.85 -1.90
CA VAL A 22 8.42 6.06 -2.20
C VAL A 22 7.55 6.36 -0.99
N VAL A 23 7.90 7.43 -0.26
CA VAL A 23 7.24 7.78 1.00
C VAL A 23 6.22 8.88 0.75
N VAL A 24 4.99 8.65 1.19
CA VAL A 24 3.90 9.62 1.13
C VAL A 24 3.30 9.78 2.53
N GLN A 25 2.38 10.71 2.72
CA GLN A 25 1.90 11.05 4.06
C GLN A 25 0.59 10.36 4.44
N LYS A 26 -0.32 10.19 3.49
CA LYS A 26 -1.67 9.71 3.77
C LYS A 26 -1.93 8.38 3.10
N TYR A 27 -2.89 7.63 3.67
CA TYR A 27 -3.37 6.37 3.11
C TYR A 27 -3.79 6.54 1.64
N GLN A 28 -4.59 7.54 1.35
CA GLN A 28 -5.06 7.82 -0.01
C GLN A 28 -3.90 8.10 -0.97
N ASP A 29 -2.88 8.80 -0.50
CA ASP A 29 -1.71 9.13 -1.33
C ASP A 29 -0.95 7.88 -1.75
N VAL A 30 -0.91 6.84 -0.90
CA VAL A 30 -0.32 5.54 -1.26
C VAL A 30 -1.05 4.95 -2.46
N LEU A 31 -2.38 4.95 -2.42
CA LEU A 31 -3.21 4.41 -3.51
C LEU A 31 -3.06 5.22 -4.79
N LEU A 32 -3.06 6.55 -4.68
CA LEU A 32 -2.90 7.44 -5.84
C LEU A 32 -1.53 7.28 -6.48
N LYS A 33 -0.50 7.17 -5.67
CA LYS A 33 0.87 6.97 -6.17
C LYS A 33 1.00 5.62 -6.87
N ALA A 34 0.41 4.58 -6.29
CA ALA A 34 0.39 3.25 -6.92
C ALA A 34 -0.33 3.30 -8.27
N ARG A 35 -1.44 4.03 -8.37
CA ARG A 35 -2.15 4.20 -9.64
C ARG A 35 -1.27 4.88 -10.69
N ASP A 36 -0.51 5.90 -10.29
CA ASP A 36 0.42 6.58 -11.21
C ASP A 36 1.46 5.59 -11.76
N TYR A 37 2.01 4.74 -10.91
CA TYR A 37 2.96 3.71 -11.33
C TYR A 37 2.32 2.69 -12.27
N VAL A 38 1.08 2.28 -11.99
CA VAL A 38 0.35 1.36 -12.88
C VAL A 38 0.18 1.99 -14.27
N HIS A 39 -0.17 3.27 -14.34
CA HIS A 39 -0.30 3.98 -15.61
C HIS A 39 1.03 4.07 -16.37
N GLN A 40 2.15 4.02 -15.67
CA GLN A 40 3.49 4.02 -16.26
C GLN A 40 3.97 2.63 -16.69
N GLY A 41 3.19 1.59 -16.42
CA GLY A 41 3.51 0.23 -16.82
C GLY A 41 4.08 -0.67 -15.73
N HIS A 42 4.11 -0.21 -14.48
CA HIS A 42 4.49 -1.05 -13.34
C HIS A 42 3.31 -1.94 -12.92
N LYS A 43 3.61 -3.13 -12.42
CA LYS A 43 2.60 -4.06 -11.92
C LYS A 43 2.50 -4.02 -10.40
N LEU A 44 1.29 -4.23 -9.88
CA LEU A 44 1.10 -4.49 -8.47
C LEU A 44 1.64 -5.89 -8.12
N LEU A 45 2.55 -5.95 -7.16
CA LEU A 45 3.08 -7.21 -6.63
C LEU A 45 2.42 -7.58 -5.32
N SER A 46 1.88 -6.62 -4.58
CA SER A 46 1.01 -6.87 -3.42
C SER A 46 -0.39 -6.36 -3.73
N HIS A 47 -1.40 -7.01 -3.13
CA HIS A 47 -2.77 -6.57 -3.34
C HIS A 47 -3.03 -5.29 -2.53
N PRO A 48 -3.63 -4.23 -3.12
CA PRO A 48 -3.83 -2.95 -2.42
C PRO A 48 -4.85 -3.03 -1.28
N GLN A 49 -5.60 -4.13 -1.20
CA GLN A 49 -6.55 -4.39 -0.11
C GLN A 49 -6.18 -5.67 0.65
N ALA A 50 -4.88 -5.99 0.70
CA ALA A 50 -4.39 -7.18 1.40
C ALA A 50 -4.77 -7.16 2.88
N GLY A 51 -5.01 -8.35 3.43
CA GLY A 51 -5.45 -8.51 4.80
C GLY A 51 -6.95 -8.25 4.93
N SER A 52 -7.48 -8.44 6.14
CA SER A 52 -8.89 -8.25 6.45
C SER A 52 -9.22 -6.84 6.96
N ILE A 53 -8.22 -5.97 7.04
CA ILE A 53 -8.39 -4.61 7.57
C ILE A 53 -8.94 -3.71 6.47
N LYS A 54 -10.06 -3.08 6.75
CA LYS A 54 -10.70 -2.16 5.80
C LYS A 54 -9.95 -0.81 5.78
N PRO A 55 -10.02 -0.06 4.64
CA PRO A 55 -9.29 1.20 4.51
C PRO A 55 -9.50 2.23 5.61
N TYR A 56 -10.67 2.26 6.22
CA TYR A 56 -10.97 3.23 7.27
C TYR A 56 -10.56 2.75 8.67
N GLU A 57 -10.13 1.48 8.79
CA GLU A 57 -9.76 0.88 10.08
C GLU A 57 -8.27 1.02 10.41
N THR A 58 -7.47 1.47 9.45
CA THR A 58 -6.04 1.69 9.64
C THR A 58 -5.61 2.98 8.94
N PRO A 59 -4.68 3.76 9.54
CA PRO A 59 -4.12 4.93 8.86
C PRO A 59 -2.97 4.59 7.91
N TYR A 60 -2.51 3.33 7.88
CA TYR A 60 -1.31 2.94 7.13
C TYR A 60 -1.60 1.94 6.03
N ARG A 61 -0.91 2.13 4.91
CA ARG A 61 -0.93 1.16 3.80
C ARG A 61 0.44 1.17 3.13
N THR A 62 0.89 -0.02 2.74
CA THR A 62 2.11 -0.19 1.96
C THR A 62 1.79 -1.06 0.76
N ILE A 63 2.27 -0.65 -0.40
CA ILE A 63 2.04 -1.35 -1.67
C ILE A 63 3.40 -1.62 -2.31
N ILE A 64 3.55 -2.82 -2.86
CA ILE A 64 4.76 -3.21 -3.59
C ILE A 64 4.44 -3.24 -5.08
N MET A 65 5.27 -2.54 -5.87
CA MET A 65 5.17 -2.49 -7.32
C MET A 65 6.40 -3.13 -7.94
N SER A 66 6.25 -3.67 -9.14
CA SER A 66 7.40 -4.09 -9.93
C SER A 66 8.27 -2.89 -10.29
N SER A 67 9.59 -3.08 -10.34
CA SER A 67 10.48 -2.02 -10.82
C SER A 67 10.51 -1.94 -12.34
N GLU A 68 10.12 -3.00 -13.03
CA GLU A 68 10.05 -3.02 -14.49
C GLU A 68 8.82 -2.27 -14.99
N GLN A 69 8.98 -1.57 -16.11
CA GLN A 69 7.90 -0.90 -16.82
C GLN A 69 7.64 -1.64 -18.12
N ASN A 70 6.40 -2.06 -18.30
CA ASN A 70 5.95 -2.78 -19.48
C ASN A 70 4.66 -2.13 -19.98
N GLU A 71 3.90 -2.84 -20.80
CA GLU A 71 2.58 -2.39 -21.21
C GLU A 71 1.65 -2.32 -20.00
N LEU A 72 0.59 -1.51 -20.09
CA LEU A 72 -0.38 -1.36 -19.03
C LEU A 72 -0.96 -2.71 -18.64
N ASP A 73 -0.86 -3.06 -17.36
CA ASP A 73 -1.45 -4.27 -16.81
C ASP A 73 -2.87 -3.95 -16.33
N PHE A 74 -3.86 -4.40 -17.07
CA PHE A 74 -5.26 -4.10 -16.78
C PHE A 74 -5.73 -4.70 -15.45
N LYS A 75 -5.16 -5.82 -15.03
CA LYS A 75 -5.48 -6.41 -13.74
C LYS A 75 -5.03 -5.52 -12.58
N SER A 76 -3.81 -4.99 -12.66
CA SER A 76 -3.30 -4.04 -11.68
C SER A 76 -4.14 -2.76 -11.66
N LEU A 77 -4.50 -2.25 -12.83
CA LEU A 77 -5.35 -1.07 -12.95
C LEU A 77 -6.72 -1.30 -12.29
N HIS A 78 -7.33 -2.43 -12.56
CA HIS A 78 -8.62 -2.78 -11.96
C HIS A 78 -8.53 -2.82 -10.44
N TYR A 79 -7.49 -3.46 -9.89
CA TYR A 79 -7.31 -3.57 -8.44
C TYR A 79 -7.12 -2.21 -7.78
N ILE A 80 -6.29 -1.35 -8.37
CA ILE A 80 -6.01 -0.05 -7.74
C ILE A 80 -7.21 0.91 -7.86
N GLU A 81 -7.92 0.88 -8.98
CA GLU A 81 -9.14 1.70 -9.14
C GLU A 81 -10.23 1.23 -8.17
N SER A 82 -10.39 -0.07 -7.98
CA SER A 82 -11.35 -0.63 -7.02
C SER A 82 -10.99 -0.22 -5.59
N ALA A 83 -9.71 -0.24 -5.24
CA ALA A 83 -9.24 0.17 -3.92
C ALA A 83 -9.51 1.65 -3.67
N LEU A 84 -9.27 2.51 -4.66
CA LEU A 84 -9.53 3.95 -4.56
C LEU A 84 -11.01 4.23 -4.40
N GLU A 85 -11.85 3.56 -5.19
CA GLU A 85 -13.30 3.71 -5.09
C GLU A 85 -13.80 3.32 -3.70
N ARG A 86 -13.35 2.17 -3.21
CA ARG A 86 -13.73 1.67 -1.89
C ARG A 86 -13.28 2.62 -0.78
N PHE A 87 -12.05 3.13 -0.87
CA PHE A 87 -11.53 4.10 0.08
C PHE A 87 -12.39 5.37 0.10
N THR A 88 -12.74 5.90 -1.07
CA THR A 88 -13.57 7.11 -1.20
C THR A 88 -14.94 6.92 -0.56
N VAL A 89 -15.61 5.80 -0.87
CA VAL A 89 -16.93 5.50 -0.33
C VAL A 89 -16.89 5.36 1.20
N LEU A 90 -15.94 4.60 1.72
CA LEU A 90 -15.83 4.36 3.17
C LEU A 90 -15.43 5.61 3.92
N SER A 91 -14.49 6.40 3.38
CA SER A 91 -14.05 7.65 4.02
C SER A 91 -15.17 8.67 4.10
N ASN A 92 -15.98 8.78 3.04
CA ASN A 92 -17.11 9.70 3.02
C ASN A 92 -18.22 9.27 3.98
N SER A 93 -18.39 7.96 4.17
CA SER A 93 -19.41 7.41 5.05
C SER A 93 -19.03 7.45 6.53
N MET A 94 -17.77 7.16 6.83
CA MET A 94 -17.28 6.93 8.20
C MET A 94 -16.52 8.11 8.79
N GLY A 95 -16.03 9.02 7.95
CA GLY A 95 -15.16 10.11 8.36
C GLY A 95 -13.76 9.65 8.70
N LEU A 96 -12.94 10.60 9.17
CA LEU A 96 -11.57 10.30 9.61
C LEU A 96 -11.60 9.88 11.07
N ARG A 97 -10.89 8.81 11.39
CA ARG A 97 -10.74 8.33 12.76
C ARG A 97 -9.45 8.86 13.37
N GLU A 98 -9.52 9.18 14.64
CA GLU A 98 -8.34 9.44 15.46
C GLU A 98 -7.99 8.16 16.22
N TYR A 99 -6.70 7.88 16.33
CA TYR A 99 -6.21 6.69 17.02
C TYR A 99 -5.25 7.09 18.14
N ASP A 100 -5.28 6.35 19.25
CA ASP A 100 -4.30 6.56 20.31
C ASP A 100 -2.93 6.00 19.88
N GLU A 101 -1.89 6.33 20.65
CA GLU A 101 -0.52 5.97 20.32
C GLU A 101 -0.31 4.45 20.19
N GLN A 102 -0.94 3.68 21.07
CA GLN A 102 -0.81 2.22 21.03
C GLN A 102 -1.45 1.64 19.77
N CYS A 103 -2.64 2.11 19.40
CA CYS A 103 -3.29 1.68 18.15
C CYS A 103 -2.45 2.03 16.93
N ILE A 104 -1.85 3.22 16.92
CA ILE A 104 -0.97 3.65 15.83
C ILE A 104 0.20 2.68 15.69
N ASN A 105 0.85 2.34 16.79
CA ASN A 105 1.98 1.41 16.78
C ASN A 105 1.54 0.02 16.29
N ASP A 106 0.41 -0.46 16.75
CA ASP A 106 -0.13 -1.77 16.35
C ASP A 106 -0.44 -1.80 14.85
N PHE A 107 -1.02 -0.74 14.29
CA PHE A 107 -1.29 -0.65 12.86
C PHE A 107 -0.01 -0.64 12.04
N GLN A 108 1.05 0.01 12.51
CA GLN A 108 2.35 -0.01 11.84
C GLN A 108 2.91 -1.43 11.79
N VAL A 109 2.82 -2.18 12.90
CA VAL A 109 3.30 -3.56 12.98
C VAL A 109 2.50 -4.49 12.09
N ILE A 110 1.18 -4.35 12.05
CA ILE A 110 0.31 -5.17 11.20
C ILE A 110 0.63 -4.93 9.73
N ASP A 111 0.75 -3.68 9.31
CA ASP A 111 1.07 -3.33 7.94
C ASP A 111 2.44 -3.87 7.53
N GLU A 112 3.45 -3.76 8.39
CA GLU A 112 4.77 -4.33 8.14
C GLU A 112 4.71 -5.85 8.01
N GLY A 113 3.92 -6.51 8.86
CA GLY A 113 3.74 -7.96 8.79
C GLY A 113 3.15 -8.42 7.47
N LEU A 114 2.17 -7.68 6.94
CA LEU A 114 1.57 -7.98 5.62
C LEU A 114 2.61 -7.86 4.51
N ILE A 115 3.45 -6.83 4.57
CA ILE A 115 4.49 -6.60 3.55
C ILE A 115 5.59 -7.66 3.65
N ARG A 116 6.00 -8.02 4.85
CA ARG A 116 6.99 -9.09 5.06
C ARG A 116 6.49 -10.40 4.47
N SER A 117 5.23 -10.74 4.68
CA SER A 117 4.61 -11.93 4.11
C SER A 117 4.55 -11.87 2.58
N ALA A 118 4.22 -10.72 2.03
CA ALA A 118 4.16 -10.53 0.58
C ALA A 118 5.53 -10.71 -0.06
N ILE A 119 6.57 -10.14 0.54
CA ILE A 119 7.95 -10.26 0.04
C ILE A 119 8.41 -11.72 0.12
N ALA A 120 8.11 -12.42 1.21
CA ALA A 120 8.45 -13.82 1.37
C ALA A 120 7.80 -14.69 0.28
N SER A 121 6.54 -14.40 -0.06
CA SER A 121 5.83 -15.10 -1.14
C SER A 121 6.45 -14.87 -2.50
N MET A 122 6.94 -13.67 -2.76
CA MET A 122 7.57 -13.33 -4.05
C MET A 122 8.92 -14.02 -4.24
N ASN A 123 9.58 -14.41 -3.16
CA ASN A 123 10.91 -15.04 -3.22
C ASN A 123 10.86 -16.57 -3.35
N HIS A 124 9.67 -17.13 -3.54
CA HIS A 124 9.52 -18.58 -3.78
C HIS A 124 9.54 -18.94 -5.24
#